data_5ad964f6c99c43d6da5277ce2ce6e818
#
_entry.id   5ad964f6c99c43d6da5277ce2ce6e818
#
_cell.length_a   1.000
_cell.length_b   1.000
_cell.length_c   1.000
_cell.angle_alpha   90.00
_cell.angle_beta   90.00
_cell.angle_gamma   90.00
#
_symmetry.space_group_name_H-M   'P 1'
#
loop_
_entity.id
_entity.type
_entity.pdbx_description
1 polymer ?
#
loop_
_entity_poly.entity_id
_entity_poly.type
_entity_poly.pdbx_seq_one_letter_code
_entity_poly.pdbx_strand_id
1 'polypeptide(L)'
;MPLLKTLEAWSFRLFGPIAPSFLKNVFEFKDYLERAKIKIYPETYVSLMFLAAAMTLPLSIISVVIVLLYGFMPVIFLIPAPFYVMIGFLVVPMSRSGERASNLEREMPFATAYISVMASGGIAPYTSFKRLAQVELMPAMKVEAREILKDVEIFGIDPLTAIQNAAKKNPLDIFKDFLAGYSSTVIIGGDIGHFLERKAEDIFKARALRVRAAAERLGMLLETFIIVNVMMSLCFYIMFSVQNIGVGGGSGGDVSTIILYTFVLSPMLSIMFVYLAHSMQPKTPVVEMRPYKVFAVCTIAGIALFLFLFLGGSFGILSQMPVALALALFVSAAPAAVVHGKLSSKKTSTEQGVNSFLRDLTEVRKTGLSPEKCIESLSHREYGVFSKELRKISSEISWGIPLKKVMMDFISRTRSWMTQIVMFLLVETVDVGGGTIEMIESLARFNNLTQEVKKKRNLQLDPT
;
A
#
# COMPACT_ATOMS: atom_id res chain seq x y z
N MET A 1 29.32 5.26 -0.95
CA MET A 1 29.28 3.80 -0.77
C MET A 1 30.62 3.13 -0.39
N PRO A 2 31.79 3.77 -0.39
CA PRO A 2 33.01 3.12 0.13
C PRO A 2 32.98 2.88 1.64
N LEU A 3 32.42 3.79 2.43
CA LEU A 3 32.34 3.69 3.90
C LEU A 3 31.56 2.46 4.40
N LEU A 4 30.50 2.05 3.72
CA LEU A 4 29.73 0.85 4.08
C LEU A 4 30.56 -0.43 3.89
N LYS A 5 31.30 -0.55 2.80
CA LYS A 5 32.17 -1.70 2.52
C LYS A 5 33.35 -1.80 3.52
N THR A 6 33.88 -0.67 3.97
CA THR A 6 34.92 -0.67 5.01
C THR A 6 34.34 -1.08 6.36
N LEU A 7 33.15 -0.64 6.73
CA LEU A 7 32.45 -1.06 7.94
C LEU A 7 32.09 -2.56 7.89
N GLU A 8 31.62 -3.08 6.76
CA GLU A 8 31.40 -4.53 6.54
C GLU A 8 32.68 -5.35 6.78
N ALA A 9 33.80 -4.91 6.21
CA ALA A 9 35.07 -5.60 6.37
C ALA A 9 35.59 -5.56 7.82
N TRP A 10 35.47 -4.43 8.50
CA TRP A 10 35.85 -4.28 9.90
C TRP A 10 34.95 -5.08 10.85
N SER A 11 33.64 -5.05 10.62
CA SER A 11 32.69 -5.82 11.43
C SER A 11 32.92 -7.33 11.32
N PHE A 12 33.17 -7.80 10.10
CA PHE A 12 33.46 -9.21 9.87
C PHE A 12 34.80 -9.65 10.50
N ARG A 13 35.80 -8.78 10.48
CA ARG A 13 37.10 -9.07 11.11
C ARG A 13 37.01 -9.20 12.63
N LEU A 14 36.15 -8.39 13.29
CA LEU A 14 35.98 -8.38 14.75
C LEU A 14 35.00 -9.47 15.24
N PHE A 15 33.87 -9.60 14.58
CA PHE A 15 32.75 -10.44 15.06
C PHE A 15 32.42 -11.63 14.14
N GLY A 16 33.18 -11.82 13.05
CA GLY A 16 33.02 -12.94 12.11
C GLY A 16 33.00 -14.33 12.77
N PRO A 17 33.86 -14.62 13.76
CA PRO A 17 33.86 -15.93 14.43
C PRO A 17 32.58 -16.23 15.22
N ILE A 18 31.87 -15.19 15.70
CA ILE A 18 30.65 -15.34 16.53
C ILE A 18 29.39 -15.47 15.64
N ALA A 19 29.42 -14.91 14.44
CA ALA A 19 28.28 -14.86 13.53
C ALA A 19 27.70 -16.24 13.16
N PRO A 20 28.48 -17.30 12.88
CA PRO A 20 27.93 -18.62 12.55
C PRO A 20 27.20 -19.28 13.70
N SER A 21 27.68 -19.09 14.93
CA SER A 21 27.04 -19.63 16.13
C SER A 21 25.68 -18.97 16.40
N PHE A 22 25.59 -17.67 16.16
CA PHE A 22 24.33 -16.94 16.29
C PHE A 22 23.33 -17.37 15.20
N LEU A 23 23.76 -17.47 13.93
CA LEU A 23 22.91 -17.92 12.82
C LEU A 23 22.39 -19.33 12.99
N LYS A 24 23.13 -20.21 13.68
CA LYS A 24 22.68 -21.58 13.99
C LYS A 24 21.57 -21.60 15.03
N ASN A 25 21.57 -20.64 15.94
CA ASN A 25 20.57 -20.55 17.02
C ASN A 25 19.30 -19.77 16.63
N VAL A 26 19.39 -18.89 15.64
CA VAL A 26 18.22 -18.13 15.12
C VAL A 26 17.72 -18.81 13.86
N PHE A 27 16.81 -19.78 14.05
CA PHE A 27 16.15 -20.50 12.97
C PHE A 27 15.50 -19.51 11.98
N GLU A 28 15.65 -19.77 10.68
CA GLU A 28 15.04 -18.99 9.56
C GLU A 28 15.61 -17.59 9.29
N PHE A 29 16.56 -17.05 10.06
CA PHE A 29 17.08 -15.71 9.82
C PHE A 29 17.72 -15.55 8.43
N LYS A 30 18.41 -16.60 7.96
CA LYS A 30 18.98 -16.66 6.64
C LYS A 30 17.89 -16.55 5.54
N ASP A 31 16.78 -17.25 5.73
CA ASP A 31 15.64 -17.22 4.81
C ASP A 31 14.98 -15.84 4.78
N TYR A 32 14.85 -15.16 5.94
CA TYR A 32 14.35 -13.78 5.96
C TYR A 32 15.26 -12.80 5.24
N LEU A 33 16.58 -12.94 5.32
CA LEU A 33 17.53 -12.10 4.58
C LEU A 33 17.40 -12.32 3.06
N GLU A 34 17.29 -13.57 2.61
CA GLU A 34 17.08 -13.90 1.19
C GLU A 34 15.73 -13.37 0.70
N ARG A 35 14.65 -13.58 1.45
CA ARG A 35 13.29 -13.08 1.15
C ARG A 35 13.23 -11.55 1.14
N ALA A 36 14.02 -10.88 2.00
CA ALA A 36 14.15 -9.42 2.03
C ALA A 36 15.01 -8.84 0.89
N LYS A 37 15.67 -9.70 0.08
CA LYS A 37 16.65 -9.30 -0.96
C LYS A 37 17.76 -8.39 -0.45
N ILE A 38 18.21 -8.62 0.78
CA ILE A 38 19.35 -7.89 1.35
C ILE A 38 20.64 -8.50 0.76
N LYS A 39 21.35 -7.69 -0.06
CA LYS A 39 22.54 -8.10 -0.78
C LYS A 39 23.80 -8.11 0.11
N ILE A 40 23.70 -8.62 1.33
CA ILE A 40 24.80 -8.74 2.29
C ILE A 40 24.82 -10.20 2.74
N TYR A 41 26.00 -10.79 2.86
CA TYR A 41 26.13 -12.14 3.39
C TYR A 41 25.57 -12.22 4.82
N PRO A 42 24.84 -13.28 5.19
CA PRO A 42 24.24 -13.43 6.52
C PRO A 42 25.23 -13.24 7.69
N GLU A 43 26.45 -13.79 7.54
CA GLU A 43 27.50 -13.67 8.54
C GLU A 43 27.96 -12.21 8.69
N THR A 44 28.09 -11.48 7.58
CA THR A 44 28.47 -10.06 7.58
C THR A 44 27.38 -9.19 8.18
N TYR A 45 26.11 -9.51 7.92
CA TYR A 45 24.97 -8.79 8.51
C TYR A 45 24.92 -8.95 10.02
N VAL A 46 25.11 -10.17 10.53
CA VAL A 46 25.18 -10.44 11.98
C VAL A 46 26.40 -9.77 12.62
N SER A 47 27.55 -9.77 11.94
CA SER A 47 28.74 -9.06 12.41
C SER A 47 28.53 -7.57 12.51
N LEU A 48 27.79 -6.97 11.55
CA LEU A 48 27.39 -5.55 11.57
C LEU A 48 26.43 -5.26 12.72
N MET A 49 25.52 -6.16 13.02
CA MET A 49 24.60 -6.07 14.18
C MET A 49 25.39 -6.01 15.49
N PHE A 50 26.34 -6.91 15.69
CA PHE A 50 27.19 -6.93 16.90
C PHE A 50 28.09 -5.70 17.00
N LEU A 51 28.63 -5.20 15.89
CA LEU A 51 29.41 -3.97 15.88
C LEU A 51 28.56 -2.75 16.24
N ALA A 52 27.35 -2.64 15.70
CA ALA A 52 26.43 -1.57 16.04
C ALA A 52 26.00 -1.63 17.52
N ALA A 53 25.73 -2.83 18.05
CA ALA A 53 25.43 -3.01 19.48
C ALA A 53 26.63 -2.62 20.36
N ALA A 54 27.85 -3.00 19.96
CA ALA A 54 29.08 -2.62 20.69
C ALA A 54 29.31 -1.10 20.70
N MET A 55 28.98 -0.40 19.63
CA MET A 55 29.06 1.06 19.58
C MET A 55 28.10 1.77 20.55
N THR A 56 27.00 1.10 20.95
CA THR A 56 26.07 1.67 21.94
C THR A 56 26.41 1.32 23.39
N LEU A 57 27.37 0.43 23.64
CA LEU A 57 27.82 0.11 25.00
C LEU A 57 28.32 1.33 25.82
N PRO A 58 29.14 2.25 25.28
CA PRO A 58 29.55 3.44 26.03
C PRO A 58 28.35 4.28 26.48
N LEU A 59 27.33 4.41 25.63
CA LEU A 59 26.10 5.14 25.95
C LEU A 59 25.32 4.48 27.08
N SER A 60 25.24 3.16 27.09
CA SER A 60 24.64 2.38 28.17
C SER A 60 25.38 2.55 29.50
N ILE A 61 26.72 2.52 29.47
CA ILE A 61 27.56 2.71 30.67
C ILE A 61 27.39 4.14 31.21
N ILE A 62 27.43 5.17 30.35
CA ILE A 62 27.21 6.56 30.74
C ILE A 62 25.82 6.73 31.38
N SER A 63 24.80 6.09 30.81
CA SER A 63 23.43 6.10 31.34
C SER A 63 23.36 5.54 32.76
N VAL A 64 24.03 4.42 33.03
CA VAL A 64 24.11 3.84 34.39
C VAL A 64 24.77 4.80 35.38
N VAL A 65 25.89 5.44 34.98
CA VAL A 65 26.58 6.42 35.79
C VAL A 65 25.71 7.64 36.10
N ILE A 66 24.98 8.16 35.14
CA ILE A 66 24.09 9.31 35.33
C ILE A 66 22.94 8.95 36.28
N VAL A 67 22.33 7.78 36.15
CA VAL A 67 21.26 7.33 37.05
C VAL A 67 21.78 7.18 38.47
N LEU A 68 22.97 6.62 38.67
CA LEU A 68 23.57 6.40 39.98
C LEU A 68 24.03 7.69 40.69
N LEU A 69 24.60 8.65 39.92
CA LEU A 69 25.17 9.89 40.48
C LEU A 69 24.12 11.02 40.62
N TYR A 70 23.19 11.13 39.67
CA TYR A 70 22.27 12.27 39.59
C TYR A 70 20.81 11.89 39.82
N GLY A 71 20.46 10.59 39.94
CA GLY A 71 19.08 10.12 40.15
C GLY A 71 18.13 10.46 39.00
N PHE A 72 18.66 10.80 37.79
CA PHE A 72 17.83 11.21 36.66
C PHE A 72 17.18 10.01 35.97
N MET A 73 16.00 9.63 36.48
CA MET A 73 15.22 8.43 36.07
C MET A 73 14.95 8.30 34.55
N PRO A 74 14.69 9.37 33.76
CA PRO A 74 14.39 9.20 32.33
C PRO A 74 15.51 8.51 31.54
N VAL A 75 16.75 8.60 31.99
CA VAL A 75 17.92 8.00 31.30
C VAL A 75 17.98 6.46 31.46
N ILE A 76 17.17 5.88 32.34
CA ILE A 76 17.13 4.43 32.57
C ILE A 76 16.75 3.65 31.28
N PHE A 77 15.96 4.26 30.39
CA PHE A 77 15.60 3.69 29.09
C PHE A 77 16.76 3.53 28.11
N LEU A 78 17.89 4.20 28.34
CA LEU A 78 19.10 4.07 27.52
C LEU A 78 20.02 2.93 27.97
N ILE A 79 19.81 2.38 29.16
CA ILE A 79 20.60 1.24 29.66
C ILE A 79 20.53 0.05 28.70
N PRO A 80 19.35 -0.40 28.22
CA PRO A 80 19.25 -1.51 27.28
C PRO A 80 19.48 -1.11 25.80
N ALA A 81 20.11 0.02 25.51
CA ALA A 81 20.36 0.50 24.14
C ALA A 81 21.03 -0.55 23.22
N PRO A 82 22.06 -1.31 23.64
CA PRO A 82 22.65 -2.36 22.80
C PRO A 82 21.64 -3.43 22.40
N PHE A 83 20.73 -3.78 23.31
CA PHE A 83 19.69 -4.77 23.06
C PHE A 83 18.62 -4.24 22.09
N TYR A 84 18.24 -2.97 22.21
CA TYR A 84 17.33 -2.34 21.26
C TYR A 84 17.90 -2.31 19.84
N VAL A 85 19.21 -2.05 19.69
CA VAL A 85 19.87 -2.09 18.39
C VAL A 85 19.87 -3.50 17.81
N MET A 86 20.16 -4.53 18.62
CA MET A 86 20.08 -5.92 18.16
C MET A 86 18.68 -6.31 17.69
N ILE A 87 17.65 -5.96 18.46
CA ILE A 87 16.25 -6.19 18.07
C ILE A 87 15.94 -5.45 16.77
N GLY A 88 16.38 -4.19 16.64
CA GLY A 88 16.19 -3.41 15.41
C GLY A 88 16.77 -4.12 14.18
N PHE A 89 17.99 -4.63 14.27
CA PHE A 89 18.63 -5.40 13.19
C PHE A 89 17.91 -6.70 12.86
N LEU A 90 17.30 -7.37 13.85
CA LEU A 90 16.49 -8.57 13.62
C LEU A 90 15.15 -8.25 12.96
N VAL A 91 14.53 -7.14 13.34
CA VAL A 91 13.22 -6.72 12.81
C VAL A 91 13.30 -6.20 11.37
N VAL A 92 14.42 -5.55 10.98
CA VAL A 92 14.57 -4.96 9.64
C VAL A 92 14.38 -5.98 8.48
N PRO A 93 15.01 -7.17 8.47
CA PRO A 93 14.78 -8.16 7.42
C PRO A 93 13.34 -8.68 7.39
N MET A 94 12.74 -8.91 8.56
CA MET A 94 11.34 -9.35 8.67
C MET A 94 10.39 -8.30 8.10
N SER A 95 10.58 -7.03 8.48
CA SER A 95 9.78 -5.91 7.98
C SER A 95 9.91 -5.72 6.47
N ARG A 96 11.14 -5.77 5.92
CA ARG A 96 11.39 -5.67 4.48
C ARG A 96 10.81 -6.84 3.69
N SER A 97 10.91 -8.05 4.22
CA SER A 97 10.29 -9.24 3.63
C SER A 97 8.76 -9.10 3.60
N GLY A 98 8.16 -8.65 4.70
CA GLY A 98 6.72 -8.37 4.80
C GLY A 98 6.27 -7.26 3.85
N GLU A 99 7.03 -6.18 3.74
CA GLU A 99 6.74 -5.08 2.80
C GLU A 99 6.80 -5.56 1.34
N ARG A 100 7.82 -6.35 0.98
CA ARG A 100 7.93 -6.96 -0.35
C ARG A 100 6.75 -7.87 -0.65
N ALA A 101 6.37 -8.75 0.29
CA ALA A 101 5.20 -9.61 0.16
C ALA A 101 3.91 -8.80 -0.03
N SER A 102 3.71 -7.76 0.78
CA SER A 102 2.54 -6.88 0.71
C SER A 102 2.46 -6.10 -0.61
N ASN A 103 3.61 -5.61 -1.12
CA ASN A 103 3.66 -4.90 -2.40
C ASN A 103 3.35 -5.84 -3.56
N LEU A 104 3.92 -7.04 -3.56
CA LEU A 104 3.66 -8.07 -4.57
C LEU A 104 2.21 -8.56 -4.53
N GLU A 105 1.67 -8.81 -3.33
CA GLU A 105 0.27 -9.21 -3.13
C GLU A 105 -0.72 -8.20 -3.71
N ARG A 106 -0.40 -6.92 -3.67
CA ARG A 106 -1.22 -5.85 -4.23
C ARG A 106 -1.29 -5.90 -5.75
N GLU A 107 -0.17 -6.22 -6.41
CA GLU A 107 -0.06 -6.27 -7.86
C GLU A 107 -0.45 -7.64 -8.44
N MET A 108 -0.39 -8.69 -7.62
CA MET A 108 -0.60 -10.09 -8.02
C MET A 108 -1.90 -10.34 -8.81
N PRO A 109 -3.09 -9.84 -8.43
CA PRO A 109 -4.32 -10.07 -9.19
C PRO A 109 -4.21 -9.56 -10.63
N PHE A 110 -3.56 -8.43 -10.86
CA PHE A 110 -3.42 -7.81 -12.17
C PHE A 110 -2.34 -8.49 -13.02
N ALA A 111 -1.26 -8.90 -12.38
CA ALA A 111 -0.20 -9.64 -13.05
C ALA A 111 -0.68 -11.03 -13.48
N THR A 112 -1.45 -11.73 -12.63
CA THR A 112 -2.05 -13.03 -12.99
C THR A 112 -3.10 -12.88 -14.06
N ALA A 113 -3.93 -11.83 -14.02
CA ALA A 113 -4.87 -11.54 -15.09
C ALA A 113 -4.13 -11.27 -16.42
N TYR A 114 -3.04 -10.51 -16.39
CA TYR A 114 -2.21 -10.27 -17.58
C TYR A 114 -1.68 -11.57 -18.16
N ILE A 115 -1.05 -12.42 -17.33
CA ILE A 115 -0.48 -13.69 -17.78
C ILE A 115 -1.58 -14.63 -18.31
N SER A 116 -2.76 -14.66 -17.65
CA SER A 116 -3.91 -15.44 -18.08
C SER A 116 -4.47 -14.96 -19.42
N VAL A 117 -4.65 -13.65 -19.60
CA VAL A 117 -5.12 -13.06 -20.87
C VAL A 117 -4.14 -13.35 -22.00
N MET A 118 -2.83 -13.26 -21.75
CA MET A 118 -1.81 -13.60 -22.76
C MET A 118 -1.84 -15.10 -23.10
N ALA A 119 -2.03 -15.97 -22.11
CA ALA A 119 -2.13 -17.40 -22.31
C ALA A 119 -3.40 -17.79 -23.11
N SER A 120 -4.54 -17.09 -22.90
CA SER A 120 -5.74 -17.27 -23.73
C SER A 120 -5.50 -16.95 -25.21
N GLY A 121 -4.55 -16.07 -25.50
CA GLY A 121 -4.08 -15.79 -26.86
C GLY A 121 -2.97 -16.72 -27.35
N GLY A 122 -2.68 -17.84 -26.65
CA GLY A 122 -1.64 -18.80 -27.03
C GLY A 122 -0.21 -18.36 -26.73
N ILE A 123 0.00 -17.28 -25.96
CA ILE A 123 1.30 -16.74 -25.64
C ILE A 123 1.87 -17.46 -24.42
N ALA A 124 3.09 -17.98 -24.57
CA ALA A 124 3.77 -18.67 -23.47
C ALA A 124 3.97 -17.75 -22.26
N PRO A 125 3.67 -18.20 -21.01
CA PRO A 125 3.82 -17.38 -19.80
C PRO A 125 5.21 -16.79 -19.61
N TYR A 126 6.29 -17.46 -20.01
CA TYR A 126 7.63 -16.89 -19.99
C TYR A 126 7.73 -15.58 -20.78
N THR A 127 7.10 -15.51 -21.97
CA THR A 127 7.02 -14.27 -22.78
C THR A 127 6.26 -13.18 -22.05
N SER A 128 5.20 -13.54 -21.32
CA SER A 128 4.46 -12.61 -20.48
C SER A 128 5.30 -12.06 -19.33
N PHE A 129 6.13 -12.90 -18.66
CA PHE A 129 7.10 -12.44 -17.66
C PHE A 129 8.15 -11.52 -18.25
N LYS A 130 8.66 -11.82 -19.46
CA LYS A 130 9.63 -10.98 -20.16
C LYS A 130 9.09 -9.55 -20.39
N ARG A 131 7.83 -9.42 -20.76
CA ARG A 131 7.17 -8.12 -20.90
C ARG A 131 6.89 -7.45 -19.57
N LEU A 132 6.41 -8.19 -18.56
CA LEU A 132 6.19 -7.66 -17.20
C LEU A 132 7.46 -7.07 -16.58
N ALA A 133 8.63 -7.59 -16.93
CA ALA A 133 9.90 -7.04 -16.47
C ALA A 133 10.20 -5.61 -16.95
N GLN A 134 9.45 -5.11 -17.94
CA GLN A 134 9.57 -3.75 -18.48
C GLN A 134 8.48 -2.81 -17.97
N VAL A 135 7.43 -3.32 -17.33
CA VAL A 135 6.24 -2.56 -16.91
C VAL A 135 6.53 -1.72 -15.67
N GLU A 136 6.35 -0.39 -15.78
CA GLU A 136 6.52 0.54 -14.66
C GLU A 136 5.32 0.58 -13.71
N LEU A 137 4.13 0.19 -14.20
CA LEU A 137 2.87 0.23 -13.43
C LEU A 137 2.79 -0.82 -12.33
N MET A 138 3.62 -1.88 -12.41
CA MET A 138 3.68 -2.99 -11.46
C MET A 138 5.13 -3.20 -10.98
N PRO A 139 5.67 -2.26 -10.16
CA PRO A 139 7.09 -2.27 -9.79
C PRO A 139 7.50 -3.50 -8.97
N ALA A 140 6.63 -4.05 -8.12
CA ALA A 140 6.94 -5.26 -7.37
C ALA A 140 7.01 -6.49 -8.28
N MET A 141 6.04 -6.66 -9.18
CA MET A 141 6.04 -7.75 -10.16
C MET A 141 7.19 -7.61 -11.17
N LYS A 142 7.54 -6.38 -11.57
CA LYS A 142 8.70 -6.10 -12.43
C LYS A 142 10.00 -6.65 -11.83
N VAL A 143 10.20 -6.51 -10.52
CA VAL A 143 11.40 -7.03 -9.83
C VAL A 143 11.42 -8.55 -9.84
N GLU A 144 10.28 -9.21 -9.63
CA GLU A 144 10.21 -10.69 -9.68
C GLU A 144 10.40 -11.22 -11.11
N ALA A 145 9.75 -10.59 -12.08
CA ALA A 145 9.89 -10.96 -13.49
C ALA A 145 11.35 -10.79 -13.98
N ARG A 146 12.04 -9.73 -13.57
CA ARG A 146 13.47 -9.53 -13.90
C ARG A 146 14.37 -10.60 -13.31
N GLU A 147 14.06 -11.16 -12.15
CA GLU A 147 14.84 -12.27 -11.60
C GLU A 147 14.67 -13.54 -12.43
N ILE A 148 13.43 -13.87 -12.82
CA ILE A 148 13.18 -15.00 -13.72
C ILE A 148 13.96 -14.81 -15.05
N LEU A 149 13.90 -13.61 -15.63
CA LEU A 149 14.65 -13.32 -16.85
C LEU A 149 16.15 -13.45 -16.67
N LYS A 150 16.69 -12.96 -15.56
CA LYS A 150 18.11 -13.04 -15.23
C LYS A 150 18.56 -14.50 -15.16
N ASP A 151 17.79 -15.36 -14.53
CA ASP A 151 18.10 -16.78 -14.43
C ASP A 151 18.13 -17.45 -15.82
N VAL A 152 17.21 -17.06 -16.71
CA VAL A 152 17.14 -17.60 -18.07
C VAL A 152 18.19 -16.99 -19.01
N GLU A 153 18.24 -15.64 -19.11
CA GLU A 153 19.03 -14.94 -20.13
C GLU A 153 20.53 -14.80 -19.76
N ILE A 154 20.83 -14.75 -18.44
CA ILE A 154 22.24 -14.60 -17.98
C ILE A 154 22.83 -15.93 -17.54
N PHE A 155 22.11 -16.74 -16.78
CA PHE A 155 22.61 -18.01 -16.26
C PHE A 155 22.29 -19.22 -17.17
N GLY A 156 21.48 -19.03 -18.22
CA GLY A 156 21.14 -20.11 -19.17
C GLY A 156 20.22 -21.18 -18.56
N ILE A 157 19.54 -20.90 -17.46
CA ILE A 157 18.64 -21.85 -16.81
C ILE A 157 17.40 -22.00 -17.68
N ASP A 158 16.89 -23.23 -17.80
CA ASP A 158 15.62 -23.47 -18.47
C ASP A 158 14.48 -22.61 -17.86
N PRO A 159 13.60 -22.00 -18.71
CA PRO A 159 12.52 -21.13 -18.24
C PRO A 159 11.63 -21.74 -17.17
N LEU A 160 11.30 -23.03 -17.27
CA LEU A 160 10.47 -23.71 -16.28
C LEU A 160 11.17 -23.85 -14.94
N THR A 161 12.44 -24.21 -14.97
CA THR A 161 13.31 -24.32 -13.78
C THR A 161 13.53 -22.96 -13.13
N ALA A 162 13.70 -21.90 -13.91
CA ALA A 162 13.83 -20.52 -13.41
C ALA A 162 12.55 -20.08 -12.68
N ILE A 163 11.38 -20.40 -13.23
CA ILE A 163 10.07 -20.12 -12.59
C ILE A 163 9.91 -20.89 -11.28
N GLN A 164 10.31 -22.18 -11.23
CA GLN A 164 10.31 -22.98 -10.00
C GLN A 164 11.25 -22.42 -8.93
N ASN A 165 12.43 -21.98 -9.31
CA ASN A 165 13.40 -21.36 -8.40
C ASN A 165 12.85 -20.04 -7.85
N ALA A 166 12.22 -19.22 -8.69
CA ALA A 166 11.56 -18.00 -8.26
C ALA A 166 10.43 -18.29 -7.26
N ALA A 167 9.64 -19.36 -7.46
CA ALA A 167 8.61 -19.80 -6.52
C ALA A 167 9.19 -20.12 -5.13
N LYS A 168 10.29 -20.88 -5.07
CA LYS A 168 10.92 -21.29 -3.80
C LYS A 168 11.44 -20.11 -2.99
N LYS A 169 11.97 -19.06 -3.63
CA LYS A 169 12.60 -17.89 -2.99
C LYS A 169 11.63 -16.76 -2.64
N ASN A 170 10.36 -16.85 -3.07
CA ASN A 170 9.41 -15.74 -2.87
C ASN A 170 8.79 -15.76 -1.47
N PRO A 171 8.64 -14.60 -0.81
CA PRO A 171 8.00 -14.51 0.51
C PRO A 171 6.47 -14.63 0.46
N LEU A 172 5.83 -14.48 -0.71
CA LEU A 172 4.38 -14.48 -0.87
C LEU A 172 3.89 -15.88 -1.29
N ASP A 173 3.18 -16.56 -0.40
CA ASP A 173 2.69 -17.93 -0.66
C ASP A 173 1.78 -18.02 -1.90
N ILE A 174 0.89 -17.04 -2.10
CA ILE A 174 0.01 -17.00 -3.28
C ILE A 174 0.81 -16.97 -4.59
N PHE A 175 1.93 -16.24 -4.62
CA PHE A 175 2.79 -16.20 -5.80
C PHE A 175 3.56 -17.51 -5.97
N LYS A 176 4.05 -18.08 -4.87
CA LYS A 176 4.67 -19.42 -4.87
C LYS A 176 3.72 -20.46 -5.45
N ASP A 177 2.48 -20.52 -4.95
CA ASP A 177 1.45 -21.47 -5.41
C ASP A 177 1.07 -21.25 -6.88
N PHE A 178 1.03 -19.99 -7.33
CA PHE A 178 0.77 -19.66 -8.72
C PHE A 178 1.87 -20.19 -9.65
N LEU A 179 3.15 -19.93 -9.34
CA LEU A 179 4.27 -20.37 -10.14
C LEU A 179 4.49 -21.90 -10.09
N ALA A 180 4.32 -22.49 -8.90
CA ALA A 180 4.43 -23.94 -8.73
C ALA A 180 3.31 -24.69 -9.48
N GLY A 181 2.09 -24.19 -9.38
CA GLY A 181 0.96 -24.76 -10.11
C GLY A 181 1.11 -24.63 -11.62
N TYR A 182 1.57 -23.48 -12.12
CA TYR A 182 1.93 -23.32 -13.54
C TYR A 182 2.95 -24.37 -13.97
N SER A 183 4.06 -24.47 -13.22
CA SER A 183 5.13 -25.44 -13.55
C SER A 183 4.63 -26.87 -13.56
N SER A 184 3.80 -27.25 -12.58
CA SER A 184 3.20 -28.58 -12.52
C SER A 184 2.26 -28.86 -13.71
N THR A 185 1.44 -27.86 -14.10
CA THR A 185 0.53 -27.99 -15.25
C THR A 185 1.31 -28.20 -16.55
N VAL A 186 2.43 -27.49 -16.73
CA VAL A 186 3.33 -27.65 -17.90
C VAL A 186 3.94 -29.06 -17.93
N ILE A 187 4.45 -29.55 -16.79
CA ILE A 187 5.10 -30.87 -16.71
C ILE A 187 4.12 -32.00 -17.03
N ILE A 188 2.88 -31.88 -16.54
CA ILE A 188 1.83 -32.91 -16.75
C ILE A 188 1.22 -32.80 -18.16
N GLY A 189 1.46 -31.71 -18.90
CA GLY A 189 0.86 -31.47 -20.22
C GLY A 189 -0.62 -31.03 -20.15
N GLY A 190 -1.02 -30.40 -19.04
CA GLY A 190 -2.38 -29.89 -18.85
C GLY A 190 -2.67 -28.59 -19.61
N ASP A 191 -3.95 -28.18 -19.61
CA ASP A 191 -4.38 -26.91 -20.19
C ASP A 191 -3.92 -25.71 -19.34
N ILE A 192 -2.87 -25.06 -19.81
CA ILE A 192 -2.23 -23.93 -19.15
C ILE A 192 -3.17 -22.71 -19.11
N GLY A 193 -3.90 -22.45 -20.21
CA GLY A 193 -4.82 -21.33 -20.31
C GLY A 193 -5.91 -21.39 -19.26
N HIS A 194 -6.60 -22.55 -19.20
CA HIS A 194 -7.66 -22.79 -18.21
C HIS A 194 -7.15 -22.77 -16.76
N PHE A 195 -5.94 -23.32 -16.49
CA PHE A 195 -5.32 -23.26 -15.17
C PHE A 195 -5.07 -21.80 -14.74
N LEU A 196 -4.46 -20.99 -15.61
CA LEU A 196 -4.13 -19.61 -15.32
C LEU A 196 -5.37 -18.75 -15.11
N GLU A 197 -6.40 -18.93 -15.93
CA GLU A 197 -7.68 -18.24 -15.79
C GLU A 197 -8.34 -18.53 -14.44
N ARG A 198 -8.47 -19.80 -14.09
CA ARG A 198 -9.05 -20.23 -12.82
C ARG A 198 -8.25 -19.71 -11.62
N LYS A 199 -6.92 -19.79 -11.70
CA LYS A 199 -6.04 -19.29 -10.63
C LYS A 199 -6.12 -17.77 -10.48
N ALA A 200 -6.23 -17.02 -11.57
CA ALA A 200 -6.45 -15.59 -11.54
C ALA A 200 -7.78 -15.23 -10.85
N GLU A 201 -8.87 -15.93 -11.18
CA GLU A 201 -10.16 -15.74 -10.49
C GLU A 201 -10.06 -16.02 -8.99
N ASP A 202 -9.38 -17.08 -8.58
CA ASP A 202 -9.21 -17.44 -7.18
C ASP A 202 -8.42 -16.34 -6.42
N ILE A 203 -7.39 -15.78 -7.04
CA ILE A 203 -6.62 -14.67 -6.48
C ILE A 203 -7.49 -13.41 -6.32
N PHE A 204 -8.34 -13.10 -7.30
CA PHE A 204 -9.30 -12.00 -7.17
C PHE A 204 -10.33 -12.24 -6.07
N LYS A 205 -10.89 -13.45 -5.96
CA LYS A 205 -11.83 -13.83 -4.90
C LYS A 205 -11.16 -13.74 -3.51
N ALA A 206 -9.94 -14.25 -3.38
CA ALA A 206 -9.16 -14.15 -2.14
C ALA A 206 -8.89 -12.69 -1.75
N ARG A 207 -8.58 -11.83 -2.72
CA ARG A 207 -8.43 -10.39 -2.48
C ARG A 207 -9.74 -9.76 -2.02
N ALA A 208 -10.88 -10.12 -2.64
CA ALA A 208 -12.19 -9.64 -2.24
C ALA A 208 -12.50 -9.94 -0.77
N LEU A 209 -12.25 -11.19 -0.35
CA LEU A 209 -12.43 -11.62 1.03
C LEU A 209 -11.53 -10.86 2.01
N ARG A 210 -10.26 -10.61 1.65
CA ARG A 210 -9.34 -9.83 2.50
C ARG A 210 -9.76 -8.37 2.62
N VAL A 211 -10.20 -7.75 1.53
CA VAL A 211 -10.71 -6.36 1.56
C VAL A 211 -11.95 -6.28 2.45
N ARG A 212 -12.83 -7.28 2.37
CA ARG A 212 -14.01 -7.39 3.24
C ARG A 212 -13.60 -7.55 4.71
N ALA A 213 -12.72 -8.48 5.02
CA ALA A 213 -12.24 -8.69 6.38
C ALA A 213 -11.54 -7.44 6.95
N ALA A 214 -10.80 -6.69 6.12
CA ALA A 214 -10.19 -5.43 6.54
C ALA A 214 -11.25 -4.35 6.86
N ALA A 215 -12.33 -4.27 6.07
CA ALA A 215 -13.44 -3.35 6.34
C ALA A 215 -14.20 -3.72 7.63
N GLU A 216 -14.48 -5.01 7.86
CA GLU A 216 -15.10 -5.51 9.09
C GLU A 216 -14.24 -5.21 10.33
N ARG A 217 -12.92 -5.43 10.25
CA ARG A 217 -11.98 -5.09 11.33
C ARG A 217 -11.93 -3.58 11.59
N LEU A 218 -12.00 -2.76 10.55
CA LEU A 218 -12.06 -1.31 10.69
C LEU A 218 -13.35 -0.87 11.39
N GLY A 219 -14.49 -1.49 11.05
CA GLY A 219 -15.77 -1.26 11.74
C GLY A 219 -15.70 -1.58 13.24
N MET A 220 -15.19 -2.77 13.59
CA MET A 220 -14.99 -3.16 15.01
C MET A 220 -14.04 -2.21 15.74
N LEU A 221 -12.99 -1.72 15.07
CA LEU A 221 -12.04 -0.77 15.66
C LEU A 221 -12.72 0.57 15.95
N LEU A 222 -13.55 1.08 15.01
CA LEU A 222 -14.32 2.32 15.21
C LEU A 222 -15.32 2.18 16.36
N GLU A 223 -16.04 1.06 16.44
CA GLU A 223 -16.96 0.77 17.55
C GLU A 223 -16.22 0.73 18.88
N THR A 224 -15.09 0.01 18.95
CA THR A 224 -14.24 -0.04 20.14
C THR A 224 -13.76 1.36 20.54
N PHE A 225 -13.37 2.20 19.57
CA PHE A 225 -12.95 3.58 19.82
C PHE A 225 -14.06 4.40 20.46
N ILE A 226 -15.29 4.31 19.91
CA ILE A 226 -16.45 5.04 20.45
C ILE A 226 -16.72 4.60 21.89
N ILE A 227 -16.78 3.29 22.15
CA ILE A 227 -17.01 2.74 23.49
C ILE A 227 -15.95 3.22 24.47
N VAL A 228 -14.67 3.07 24.14
CA VAL A 228 -13.55 3.47 25.01
C VAL A 228 -13.60 4.98 25.26
N ASN A 229 -13.82 5.80 24.24
CA ASN A 229 -13.86 7.25 24.37
C ASN A 229 -15.03 7.72 25.25
N VAL A 230 -16.22 7.14 25.07
CA VAL A 230 -17.41 7.45 25.88
C VAL A 230 -17.22 7.01 27.32
N MET A 231 -16.76 5.77 27.56
CA MET A 231 -16.51 5.25 28.90
C MET A 231 -15.46 6.08 29.64
N MET A 232 -14.37 6.46 28.96
CA MET A 232 -13.32 7.28 29.54
C MET A 232 -13.84 8.68 29.86
N SER A 233 -14.62 9.30 28.97
CA SER A 233 -15.24 10.61 29.21
C SER A 233 -16.18 10.59 30.42
N LEU A 234 -17.02 9.56 30.54
CA LEU A 234 -17.91 9.38 31.67
C LEU A 234 -17.15 9.22 33.00
N CYS A 235 -16.09 8.39 32.97
CA CYS A 235 -15.26 8.14 34.14
C CYS A 235 -14.60 9.44 34.66
N PHE A 236 -14.00 10.22 33.73
CA PHE A 236 -13.42 11.53 34.09
C PHE A 236 -14.45 12.54 34.56
N TYR A 237 -15.63 12.57 33.92
CA TYR A 237 -16.71 13.46 34.33
C TYR A 237 -17.20 13.14 35.75
N ILE A 238 -17.42 11.85 36.08
CA ILE A 238 -17.83 11.42 37.41
C ILE A 238 -16.75 11.75 38.43
N MET A 239 -15.47 11.43 38.12
CA MET A 239 -14.35 11.72 39.01
C MET A 239 -14.28 13.24 39.33
N PHE A 240 -14.41 14.08 38.32
CA PHE A 240 -14.41 15.53 38.49
C PHE A 240 -15.63 16.01 39.31
N SER A 241 -16.83 15.48 39.03
CA SER A 241 -18.03 15.81 39.77
C SER A 241 -17.92 15.47 41.25
N VAL A 242 -17.37 14.29 41.57
CA VAL A 242 -17.13 13.87 42.96
C VAL A 242 -16.10 14.75 43.65
N GLN A 243 -15.02 15.15 42.97
CA GLN A 243 -14.03 16.07 43.54
C GLN A 243 -14.61 17.48 43.84
N ASN A 244 -15.55 17.95 43.00
CA ASN A 244 -16.21 19.25 43.21
C ASN A 244 -17.30 19.23 44.32
N ILE A 245 -17.90 18.08 44.60
CA ILE A 245 -18.92 17.94 45.66
C ILE A 245 -18.26 17.83 47.05
N GLY A 246 -16.95 17.65 47.12
CA GLY A 246 -16.02 17.68 48.24
C GLY A 246 -16.60 17.59 49.66
N VAL A 247 -16.64 16.41 50.24
CA VAL A 247 -16.73 16.20 51.70
C VAL A 247 -15.32 16.42 52.27
N GLY A 248 -14.97 17.69 52.53
CA GLY A 248 -13.73 18.03 53.23
C GLY A 248 -12.94 19.17 52.57
N GLY A 249 -13.15 20.39 52.99
CA GLY A 249 -12.44 21.67 52.85
C GLY A 249 -11.06 21.77 52.18
N GLY A 250 -10.89 21.24 51.01
CA GLY A 250 -9.65 21.37 50.24
C GLY A 250 -9.99 21.66 48.78
N SER A 251 -9.47 22.76 48.31
CA SER A 251 -9.40 23.32 46.96
C SER A 251 -10.17 22.56 45.88
N GLY A 252 -11.19 23.19 45.31
CA GLY A 252 -12.03 22.66 44.23
C GLY A 252 -11.31 21.84 43.21
N GLY A 253 -11.99 20.79 42.72
CA GLY A 253 -11.41 19.79 41.79
C GLY A 253 -10.51 20.43 40.78
N ASP A 254 -9.34 19.86 40.69
CA ASP A 254 -8.24 20.46 39.94
C ASP A 254 -8.61 20.65 38.47
N VAL A 255 -8.97 21.88 38.07
CA VAL A 255 -9.33 22.25 36.69
C VAL A 255 -8.24 21.76 35.71
N SER A 256 -7.02 21.62 36.21
CA SER A 256 -5.89 21.07 35.44
C SER A 256 -6.13 19.63 34.97
N THR A 257 -6.84 18.79 35.75
CA THR A 257 -7.19 17.42 35.40
C THR A 257 -8.16 17.36 34.20
N ILE A 258 -9.16 18.24 34.16
CA ILE A 258 -10.06 18.32 32.99
C ILE A 258 -9.33 18.81 31.75
N ILE A 259 -8.50 19.84 31.91
CA ILE A 259 -7.70 20.37 30.82
C ILE A 259 -6.76 19.31 30.28
N LEU A 260 -6.10 18.55 31.16
CA LEU A 260 -5.22 17.44 30.77
C LEU A 260 -5.98 16.36 29.99
N TYR A 261 -7.15 15.94 30.47
CA TYR A 261 -7.97 14.96 29.76
C TYR A 261 -8.41 15.48 28.39
N THR A 262 -9.04 16.66 28.35
CA THR A 262 -9.68 17.19 27.14
C THR A 262 -8.66 17.57 26.04
N PHE A 263 -7.53 18.19 26.42
CA PHE A 263 -6.56 18.73 25.47
C PHE A 263 -5.36 17.83 25.21
N VAL A 264 -5.10 16.85 26.05
CA VAL A 264 -3.93 15.96 25.89
C VAL A 264 -4.38 14.51 25.70
N LEU A 265 -5.10 13.93 26.63
CA LEU A 265 -5.39 12.49 26.62
C LEU A 265 -6.37 12.10 25.52
N SER A 266 -7.49 12.81 25.37
CA SER A 266 -8.51 12.52 24.35
C SER A 266 -7.99 12.72 22.93
N PRO A 267 -7.28 13.82 22.56
CA PRO A 267 -6.65 13.96 21.26
C PRO A 267 -5.56 12.91 21.00
N MET A 268 -4.73 12.59 22.01
CA MET A 268 -3.69 11.58 21.87
C MET A 268 -4.29 10.19 21.55
N LEU A 269 -5.36 9.83 22.25
CA LEU A 269 -6.10 8.60 22.01
C LEU A 269 -6.72 8.58 20.62
N SER A 270 -7.30 9.69 20.18
CA SER A 270 -7.86 9.86 18.83
C SER A 270 -6.80 9.71 17.75
N ILE A 271 -5.63 10.33 17.92
CA ILE A 271 -4.50 10.21 16.99
C ILE A 271 -4.01 8.74 16.91
N MET A 272 -3.92 8.07 18.05
CA MET A 272 -3.54 6.66 18.10
C MET A 272 -4.52 5.77 17.31
N PHE A 273 -5.83 5.98 17.48
CA PHE A 273 -6.86 5.23 16.75
C PHE A 273 -6.85 5.56 15.24
N VAL A 274 -6.66 6.82 14.86
CA VAL A 274 -6.50 7.22 13.44
C VAL A 274 -5.28 6.53 12.82
N TYR A 275 -4.17 6.45 13.56
CA TYR A 275 -2.97 5.73 13.10
C TYR A 275 -3.23 4.22 12.93
N LEU A 276 -3.91 3.58 13.90
CA LEU A 276 -4.30 2.17 13.80
C LEU A 276 -5.25 1.94 12.61
N ALA A 277 -6.27 2.78 12.44
CA ALA A 277 -7.19 2.71 11.30
C ALA A 277 -6.43 2.86 9.96
N HIS A 278 -5.48 3.81 9.87
CA HIS A 278 -4.67 3.99 8.68
C HIS A 278 -3.78 2.77 8.39
N SER A 279 -3.24 2.12 9.40
CA SER A 279 -2.39 0.93 9.23
C SER A 279 -3.17 -0.30 8.73
N MET A 280 -4.46 -0.39 9.07
CA MET A 280 -5.35 -1.49 8.66
C MET A 280 -5.94 -1.30 7.26
N GLN A 281 -5.93 -0.09 6.73
CA GLN A 281 -6.48 0.17 5.39
C GLN A 281 -5.59 -0.42 4.29
N PRO A 282 -6.17 -1.09 3.28
CA PRO A 282 -5.42 -1.58 2.13
C PRO A 282 -4.85 -0.39 1.35
N LYS A 283 -3.53 -0.29 1.31
CA LYS A 283 -2.81 0.80 0.62
C LYS A 283 -2.97 0.69 -0.89
N THR A 284 -3.25 1.81 -1.56
CA THR A 284 -3.25 1.90 -3.02
C THR A 284 -1.85 2.31 -3.51
N PRO A 285 -1.37 1.79 -4.67
CA PRO A 285 -0.02 2.11 -5.17
C PRO A 285 0.19 3.59 -5.49
N VAL A 286 -0.87 4.27 -5.90
CA VAL A 286 -0.83 5.69 -6.26
C VAL A 286 -1.59 6.49 -5.22
N VAL A 287 -0.84 7.30 -4.47
CA VAL A 287 -1.39 8.24 -3.49
C VAL A 287 -1.45 9.62 -4.13
N GLU A 288 -2.64 10.20 -4.17
CA GLU A 288 -2.83 11.54 -4.69
C GLU A 288 -2.52 12.59 -3.60
N MET A 289 -1.42 13.32 -3.79
CA MET A 289 -0.91 14.28 -2.79
C MET A 289 -1.65 15.62 -2.77
N ARG A 290 -2.57 15.87 -3.72
CA ARG A 290 -3.27 17.17 -3.81
C ARG A 290 -4.11 17.51 -2.59
N PRO A 291 -4.98 16.60 -2.07
CA PRO A 291 -5.76 16.89 -0.87
C PRO A 291 -4.89 17.19 0.35
N TYR A 292 -3.75 16.47 0.49
CA TYR A 292 -2.81 16.70 1.59
C TYR A 292 -2.10 18.06 1.49
N LYS A 293 -1.74 18.50 0.27
CA LYS A 293 -1.16 19.83 0.05
C LYS A 293 -2.18 20.94 0.39
N VAL A 294 -3.43 20.78 -0.03
CA VAL A 294 -4.52 21.72 0.31
C VAL A 294 -4.73 21.74 1.82
N PHE A 295 -4.77 20.58 2.48
CA PHE A 295 -4.89 20.47 3.93
C PHE A 295 -3.75 21.22 4.64
N ALA A 296 -2.50 20.99 4.24
CA ALA A 296 -1.34 21.66 4.85
C ALA A 296 -1.41 23.20 4.72
N VAL A 297 -1.80 23.72 3.55
CA VAL A 297 -1.95 25.18 3.35
C VAL A 297 -3.12 25.72 4.18
N CYS A 298 -4.28 25.02 4.19
CA CYS A 298 -5.44 25.44 4.97
C CYS A 298 -5.21 25.30 6.48
N THR A 299 -4.35 24.40 6.94
CA THR A 299 -3.95 24.29 8.35
C THR A 299 -3.19 25.52 8.81
N ILE A 300 -2.27 26.05 7.98
CA ILE A 300 -1.57 27.32 8.28
C ILE A 300 -2.59 28.46 8.40
N ALA A 301 -3.55 28.55 7.47
CA ALA A 301 -4.61 29.55 7.52
C ALA A 301 -5.52 29.38 8.77
N GLY A 302 -5.83 28.13 9.15
CA GLY A 302 -6.59 27.78 10.35
C GLY A 302 -5.87 28.22 11.63
N ILE A 303 -4.56 27.95 11.73
CA ILE A 303 -3.75 28.40 12.87
C ILE A 303 -3.73 29.93 12.94
N ALA A 304 -3.52 30.62 11.82
CA ALA A 304 -3.54 32.07 11.77
C ALA A 304 -4.90 32.64 12.22
N LEU A 305 -6.01 32.04 11.78
CA LEU A 305 -7.36 32.42 12.20
C LEU A 305 -7.56 32.18 13.70
N PHE A 306 -7.10 31.05 14.23
CA PHE A 306 -7.18 30.76 15.66
C PHE A 306 -6.43 31.82 16.48
N LEU A 307 -5.20 32.12 16.12
CA LEU A 307 -4.39 33.13 16.79
C LEU A 307 -5.04 34.54 16.70
N PHE A 308 -5.58 34.89 15.54
CA PHE A 308 -6.27 36.16 15.33
C PHE A 308 -7.51 36.30 16.23
N LEU A 309 -8.36 35.25 16.30
CA LEU A 309 -9.56 35.26 17.14
C LEU A 309 -9.22 35.20 18.64
N PHE A 310 -8.23 34.43 19.02
CA PHE A 310 -7.83 34.24 20.41
C PHE A 310 -7.11 35.46 20.99
N LEU A 311 -6.17 36.07 20.23
CA LEU A 311 -5.40 37.26 20.66
C LEU A 311 -6.19 38.56 20.47
N GLY A 312 -7.13 38.58 19.52
CA GLY A 312 -7.87 39.80 19.19
C GLY A 312 -8.91 40.24 20.22
N GLY A 313 -9.29 39.39 21.18
CA GLY A 313 -10.13 39.71 22.39
C GLY A 313 -11.46 40.42 22.17
N SER A 314 -11.71 41.00 20.99
CA SER A 314 -12.81 41.95 20.71
C SER A 314 -14.04 41.30 20.08
N PHE A 315 -14.01 39.98 19.79
CA PHE A 315 -15.04 39.29 19.00
C PHE A 315 -16.12 38.56 19.82
N GLY A 316 -16.27 38.84 21.10
CA GLY A 316 -17.32 38.26 21.95
C GLY A 316 -17.29 36.72 21.99
N ILE A 317 -18.39 36.06 21.56
CA ILE A 317 -18.51 34.59 21.57
C ILE A 317 -17.47 33.91 20.68
N LEU A 318 -17.02 34.55 19.58
CA LEU A 318 -16.04 33.98 18.63
C LEU A 318 -14.61 33.94 19.20
N SER A 319 -14.30 34.75 20.22
CA SER A 319 -13.01 34.74 20.91
C SER A 319 -12.91 33.66 22.00
N GLN A 320 -14.05 32.98 22.32
CA GLN A 320 -13.98 31.85 23.22
C GLN A 320 -13.14 30.72 22.64
N MET A 321 -12.21 30.20 23.40
CA MET A 321 -11.23 29.18 22.97
C MET A 321 -11.86 27.99 22.23
N PRO A 322 -13.00 27.39 22.67
CA PRO A 322 -13.61 26.27 21.96
C PRO A 322 -14.15 26.64 20.57
N VAL A 323 -14.75 27.82 20.45
CA VAL A 323 -15.36 28.31 19.19
C VAL A 323 -14.27 28.67 18.19
N ALA A 324 -13.23 29.37 18.63
CA ALA A 324 -12.08 29.73 17.81
C ALA A 324 -11.36 28.46 17.29
N LEU A 325 -11.19 27.43 18.15
CA LEU A 325 -10.63 26.15 17.76
C LEU A 325 -11.49 25.40 16.74
N ALA A 326 -12.82 25.35 16.97
CA ALA A 326 -13.74 24.70 16.06
C ALA A 326 -13.73 25.34 14.65
N LEU A 327 -13.73 26.68 14.59
CA LEU A 327 -13.63 27.41 13.31
C LEU A 327 -12.29 27.17 12.62
N ALA A 328 -11.19 27.16 13.34
CA ALA A 328 -9.86 26.87 12.79
C ALA A 328 -9.78 25.47 12.21
N LEU A 329 -10.30 24.46 12.92
CA LEU A 329 -10.38 23.08 12.43
C LEU A 329 -11.29 22.95 11.19
N PHE A 330 -12.42 23.63 11.20
CA PHE A 330 -13.34 23.63 10.05
C PHE A 330 -12.66 24.23 8.81
N VAL A 331 -12.00 25.39 8.92
CA VAL A 331 -11.28 26.04 7.83
C VAL A 331 -10.13 25.18 7.33
N SER A 332 -9.46 24.42 8.18
CA SER A 332 -8.37 23.51 7.77
C SER A 332 -8.90 22.27 7.05
N ALA A 333 -10.01 21.67 7.51
CA ALA A 333 -10.49 20.37 7.02
C ALA A 333 -11.46 20.48 5.84
N ALA A 334 -12.39 21.44 5.83
CA ALA A 334 -13.45 21.52 4.85
C ALA A 334 -12.97 21.66 3.39
N PRO A 335 -12.00 22.55 3.05
CA PRO A 335 -11.50 22.63 1.67
C PRO A 335 -10.83 21.36 1.20
N ALA A 336 -10.06 20.71 2.06
CA ALA A 336 -9.40 19.44 1.75
C ALA A 336 -10.41 18.32 1.48
N ALA A 337 -11.48 18.25 2.29
CA ALA A 337 -12.58 17.30 2.11
C ALA A 337 -13.30 17.49 0.76
N VAL A 338 -13.60 18.74 0.40
CA VAL A 338 -14.25 19.07 -0.89
C VAL A 338 -13.36 18.66 -2.09
N VAL A 339 -12.06 18.98 -2.02
CA VAL A 339 -11.10 18.59 -3.07
C VAL A 339 -10.99 17.08 -3.17
N HIS A 340 -10.90 16.37 -2.03
CA HIS A 340 -10.86 14.91 -2.00
C HIS A 340 -12.13 14.31 -2.61
N GLY A 341 -13.31 14.79 -2.22
CA GLY A 341 -14.61 14.34 -2.75
C GLY A 341 -14.71 14.49 -4.26
N LYS A 342 -14.35 15.66 -4.82
CA LYS A 342 -14.35 15.90 -6.28
C LYS A 342 -13.39 14.98 -7.02
N LEU A 343 -12.19 14.76 -6.50
CA LEU A 343 -11.19 13.88 -7.12
C LEU A 343 -11.63 12.40 -7.05
N SER A 344 -12.18 11.97 -5.93
CA SER A 344 -12.69 10.62 -5.73
C SER A 344 -13.88 10.34 -6.66
N SER A 345 -14.84 11.25 -6.76
CA SER A 345 -15.98 11.13 -7.68
C SER A 345 -15.55 11.06 -9.14
N LYS A 346 -14.64 11.94 -9.57
CA LYS A 346 -14.09 11.90 -10.93
C LYS A 346 -13.39 10.58 -11.23
N LYS A 347 -12.57 10.07 -10.29
CA LYS A 347 -11.87 8.78 -10.40
C LYS A 347 -12.86 7.64 -10.57
N THR A 348 -13.89 7.59 -9.72
CA THR A 348 -14.91 6.52 -9.74
C THR A 348 -15.72 6.57 -11.05
N SER A 349 -16.13 7.75 -11.51
CA SER A 349 -16.84 7.91 -12.78
C SER A 349 -15.99 7.49 -13.99
N THR A 350 -14.69 7.80 -13.99
CA THR A 350 -13.78 7.35 -15.07
C THR A 350 -13.65 5.82 -15.07
N GLU A 351 -13.50 5.20 -13.91
CA GLU A 351 -13.38 3.73 -13.78
C GLU A 351 -14.67 3.02 -14.24
N GLN A 352 -15.84 3.57 -13.90
CA GLN A 352 -17.13 3.04 -14.37
C GLN A 352 -17.27 3.18 -15.90
N GLY A 353 -16.88 4.33 -16.45
CA GLY A 353 -16.88 4.55 -17.90
C GLY A 353 -15.97 3.57 -18.64
N VAL A 354 -14.77 3.33 -18.15
CA VAL A 354 -13.85 2.32 -18.71
C VAL A 354 -14.42 0.91 -18.63
N ASN A 355 -15.09 0.55 -17.52
CA ASN A 355 -15.72 -0.75 -17.40
C ASN A 355 -16.83 -0.96 -18.44
N SER A 356 -17.72 0.03 -18.61
CA SER A 356 -18.77 -0.01 -19.63
C SER A 356 -18.18 -0.07 -21.03
N PHE A 357 -17.15 0.71 -21.31
CA PHE A 357 -16.42 0.70 -22.58
C PHE A 357 -15.83 -0.68 -22.90
N LEU A 358 -15.15 -1.35 -21.94
CA LEU A 358 -14.57 -2.68 -22.16
C LEU A 358 -15.63 -3.74 -22.46
N ARG A 359 -16.77 -3.67 -21.79
CA ARG A 359 -17.87 -4.58 -22.06
C ARG A 359 -18.40 -4.38 -23.48
N ASP A 360 -18.64 -3.13 -23.88
CA ASP A 360 -19.13 -2.82 -25.22
C ASP A 360 -18.06 -3.13 -26.28
N LEU A 361 -16.78 -2.94 -25.97
CA LEU A 361 -15.65 -3.31 -26.84
C LEU A 361 -15.65 -4.81 -27.12
N THR A 362 -15.89 -5.64 -26.11
CA THR A 362 -16.03 -7.09 -26.27
C THR A 362 -17.16 -7.44 -27.23
N GLU A 363 -18.32 -6.84 -27.07
CA GLU A 363 -19.47 -7.11 -27.94
C GLU A 363 -19.23 -6.65 -29.39
N VAL A 364 -18.67 -5.45 -29.59
CA VAL A 364 -18.34 -4.97 -30.94
C VAL A 364 -17.23 -5.80 -31.56
N ARG A 365 -16.25 -6.28 -30.78
CA ARG A 365 -15.17 -7.14 -31.29
C ARG A 365 -15.66 -8.48 -31.85
N LYS A 366 -16.77 -9.00 -31.32
CA LYS A 366 -17.44 -10.22 -31.85
C LYS A 366 -17.94 -10.07 -33.30
N THR A 367 -18.15 -8.82 -33.77
CA THR A 367 -18.50 -8.58 -35.17
C THR A 367 -17.32 -8.71 -36.13
N GLY A 368 -16.10 -8.99 -35.65
CA GLY A 368 -14.91 -9.16 -36.48
C GLY A 368 -14.16 -7.87 -36.85
N LEU A 369 -14.59 -6.72 -36.32
CA LEU A 369 -13.92 -5.43 -36.58
C LEU A 369 -12.55 -5.42 -35.86
N SER A 370 -11.54 -4.71 -36.43
CA SER A 370 -10.27 -4.49 -35.77
C SER A 370 -10.44 -3.70 -34.47
N PRO A 371 -9.55 -3.87 -33.48
CA PRO A 371 -9.62 -3.15 -32.21
C PRO A 371 -9.71 -1.63 -32.39
N GLU A 372 -8.98 -1.06 -33.36
CA GLU A 372 -8.99 0.37 -33.68
C GLU A 372 -10.37 0.83 -34.18
N LYS A 373 -10.98 0.07 -35.10
CA LYS A 373 -12.33 0.36 -35.61
C LYS A 373 -13.42 0.18 -34.55
N CYS A 374 -13.24 -0.77 -33.63
CA CYS A 374 -14.10 -0.93 -32.46
C CYS A 374 -14.07 0.33 -31.59
N ILE A 375 -12.87 0.85 -31.28
CA ILE A 375 -12.67 2.06 -30.48
C ILE A 375 -13.30 3.27 -31.16
N GLU A 376 -13.11 3.42 -32.48
CA GLU A 376 -13.69 4.47 -33.28
C GLU A 376 -15.24 4.44 -33.24
N SER A 377 -15.84 3.27 -33.49
CA SER A 377 -17.29 3.08 -33.42
C SER A 377 -17.86 3.41 -32.03
N LEU A 378 -17.17 3.00 -30.95
CA LEU A 378 -17.61 3.22 -29.56
C LEU A 378 -17.38 4.67 -29.10
N SER A 379 -16.55 5.45 -29.75
CA SER A 379 -16.24 6.84 -29.37
C SER A 379 -17.46 7.78 -29.40
N HIS A 380 -18.51 7.40 -30.14
CA HIS A 380 -19.78 8.15 -30.21
C HIS A 380 -20.76 7.83 -29.08
N ARG A 381 -20.50 6.78 -28.29
CA ARG A 381 -21.32 6.41 -27.13
C ARG A 381 -20.96 7.21 -25.88
N GLU A 382 -21.89 7.24 -24.93
CA GLU A 382 -21.74 7.95 -23.65
C GLU A 382 -21.19 7.03 -22.57
N TYR A 383 -19.97 7.37 -22.06
CA TYR A 383 -19.29 6.68 -20.94
C TYR A 383 -18.94 7.65 -19.81
N GLY A 384 -19.79 8.66 -19.59
CA GLY A 384 -19.58 9.67 -18.56
C GLY A 384 -18.29 10.47 -18.76
N VAL A 385 -17.48 10.60 -17.74
CA VAL A 385 -16.21 11.37 -17.80
C VAL A 385 -15.23 10.78 -18.81
N PHE A 386 -15.28 9.46 -19.03
CA PHE A 386 -14.39 8.77 -19.98
C PHE A 386 -14.70 9.09 -21.46
N SER A 387 -15.95 9.45 -21.81
CA SER A 387 -16.34 9.77 -23.19
C SER A 387 -15.45 10.83 -23.85
N LYS A 388 -15.05 11.86 -23.06
CA LYS A 388 -14.17 12.92 -23.56
C LYS A 388 -12.78 12.41 -23.94
N GLU A 389 -12.22 11.54 -23.11
CA GLU A 389 -10.91 10.92 -23.39
C GLU A 389 -11.01 9.93 -24.54
N LEU A 390 -12.11 9.16 -24.64
CA LEU A 390 -12.32 8.19 -25.70
C LEU A 390 -12.44 8.86 -27.08
N ARG A 391 -13.17 9.99 -27.18
CA ARG A 391 -13.23 10.79 -28.42
C ARG A 391 -11.85 11.30 -28.82
N LYS A 392 -11.02 11.73 -27.86
CA LYS A 392 -9.64 12.15 -28.15
C LYS A 392 -8.81 10.98 -28.67
N ILE A 393 -8.88 9.80 -28.01
CA ILE A 393 -8.20 8.58 -28.44
C ILE A 393 -8.62 8.22 -29.88
N SER A 394 -9.93 8.22 -30.17
CA SER A 394 -10.47 7.93 -31.51
C SER A 394 -9.97 8.91 -32.56
N SER A 395 -9.94 10.21 -32.26
CA SER A 395 -9.40 11.22 -33.15
C SER A 395 -7.92 11.06 -33.47
N GLU A 396 -7.11 10.72 -32.44
CA GLU A 396 -5.68 10.47 -32.63
C GLU A 396 -5.42 9.21 -33.49
N ILE A 397 -6.24 8.15 -33.30
CA ILE A 397 -6.19 6.93 -34.13
C ILE A 397 -6.59 7.25 -35.58
N SER A 398 -7.63 8.04 -35.79
CA SER A 398 -8.08 8.45 -37.16
C SER A 398 -7.01 9.25 -37.90
N TRP A 399 -6.11 9.93 -37.22
CA TRP A 399 -4.93 10.60 -37.79
C TRP A 399 -3.78 9.65 -38.13
N GLY A 400 -3.95 8.34 -37.91
CA GLY A 400 -2.93 7.31 -38.20
C GLY A 400 -1.89 7.16 -37.10
N ILE A 401 -2.10 7.71 -35.92
CA ILE A 401 -1.17 7.48 -34.78
C ILE A 401 -1.38 6.05 -34.26
N PRO A 402 -0.33 5.25 -34.08
CA PRO A 402 -0.44 3.88 -33.61
C PRO A 402 -1.19 3.78 -32.26
N LEU A 403 -2.13 2.85 -32.16
CA LEU A 403 -2.97 2.64 -30.96
C LEU A 403 -2.13 2.56 -29.67
N LYS A 404 -1.03 1.85 -29.70
CA LYS A 404 -0.11 1.73 -28.56
C LYS A 404 0.35 3.10 -28.05
N LYS A 405 0.76 4.00 -28.95
CA LYS A 405 1.25 5.33 -28.58
C LYS A 405 0.15 6.19 -27.98
N VAL A 406 -1.03 6.20 -28.61
CA VAL A 406 -2.20 6.97 -28.13
C VAL A 406 -2.63 6.51 -26.74
N MET A 407 -2.71 5.19 -26.54
CA MET A 407 -3.13 4.62 -25.27
C MET A 407 -2.10 4.81 -24.18
N MET A 408 -0.81 4.68 -24.47
CA MET A 408 0.26 4.94 -23.48
C MET A 408 0.26 6.41 -23.05
N ASP A 409 -0.03 7.34 -23.96
CA ASP A 409 -0.19 8.74 -23.63
C ASP A 409 -1.43 8.99 -22.74
N PHE A 410 -2.56 8.34 -23.02
CA PHE A 410 -3.73 8.35 -22.13
C PHE A 410 -3.41 7.80 -20.74
N ILE A 411 -2.72 6.65 -20.66
CA ILE A 411 -2.30 6.02 -19.39
C ILE A 411 -1.44 6.98 -18.57
N SER A 412 -0.49 7.67 -19.19
CA SER A 412 0.40 8.62 -18.49
C SER A 412 -0.35 9.82 -17.89
N ARG A 413 -1.43 10.27 -18.53
CA ARG A 413 -2.26 11.39 -18.07
C ARG A 413 -3.31 10.98 -17.05
N THR A 414 -3.69 9.71 -17.05
CA THR A 414 -4.74 9.19 -16.16
C THR A 414 -4.22 9.03 -14.74
N ARG A 415 -5.02 9.42 -13.73
CA ARG A 415 -4.64 9.36 -12.31
C ARG A 415 -5.18 8.15 -11.57
N SER A 416 -6.09 7.40 -12.16
CA SER A 416 -6.57 6.16 -11.57
C SER A 416 -5.64 5.02 -11.95
N TRP A 417 -4.92 4.48 -10.96
CA TRP A 417 -4.06 3.30 -11.14
C TRP A 417 -4.83 2.12 -11.75
N MET A 418 -6.09 1.93 -11.33
CA MET A 418 -6.96 0.88 -11.88
C MET A 418 -7.19 1.09 -13.39
N THR A 419 -7.57 2.30 -13.78
CA THR A 419 -7.74 2.65 -15.20
C THR A 419 -6.44 2.48 -15.98
N GLN A 420 -5.31 2.90 -15.41
CA GLN A 420 -3.99 2.73 -16.04
C GLN A 420 -3.68 1.26 -16.32
N ILE A 421 -3.85 0.37 -15.34
CA ILE A 421 -3.58 -1.07 -15.51
C ILE A 421 -4.52 -1.69 -16.53
N VAL A 422 -5.82 -1.44 -16.43
CA VAL A 422 -6.80 -2.03 -17.34
C VAL A 422 -6.55 -1.60 -18.79
N MET A 423 -6.27 -0.31 -19.01
CA MET A 423 -5.95 0.20 -20.33
C MET A 423 -4.58 -0.28 -20.83
N PHE A 424 -3.61 -0.43 -19.93
CA PHE A 424 -2.32 -1.07 -20.25
C PHE A 424 -2.51 -2.52 -20.68
N LEU A 425 -3.31 -3.31 -19.95
CA LEU A 425 -3.63 -4.68 -20.32
C LEU A 425 -4.31 -4.75 -21.69
N LEU A 426 -5.23 -3.83 -22.00
CA LEU A 426 -5.86 -3.75 -23.31
C LEU A 426 -4.83 -3.49 -24.42
N VAL A 427 -3.93 -2.53 -24.22
CA VAL A 427 -2.88 -2.21 -25.20
C VAL A 427 -1.97 -3.41 -25.46
N GLU A 428 -1.50 -4.06 -24.40
CA GLU A 428 -0.63 -5.23 -24.52
C GLU A 428 -1.37 -6.40 -25.19
N THR A 429 -2.65 -6.59 -24.91
CA THR A 429 -3.51 -7.59 -25.54
C THR A 429 -3.59 -7.38 -27.06
N VAL A 430 -3.73 -6.13 -27.50
CA VAL A 430 -3.79 -5.79 -28.94
C VAL A 430 -2.41 -5.88 -29.59
N ASP A 431 -1.36 -5.37 -28.91
CA ASP A 431 0.02 -5.31 -29.45
C ASP A 431 0.64 -6.70 -29.65
N VAL A 432 0.37 -7.64 -28.73
CA VAL A 432 1.01 -8.95 -28.69
C VAL A 432 0.19 -10.04 -29.39
N GLY A 433 -1.11 -10.05 -29.13
CA GLY A 433 -2.01 -11.11 -29.59
C GLY A 433 -3.05 -10.64 -30.63
N GLY A 434 -2.91 -9.41 -31.17
CA GLY A 434 -3.88 -8.85 -32.13
C GLY A 434 -5.28 -8.61 -31.53
N GLY A 435 -5.42 -8.66 -30.22
CA GLY A 435 -6.69 -8.43 -29.52
C GLY A 435 -7.77 -9.45 -29.92
N THR A 436 -7.47 -10.75 -29.76
CA THR A 436 -8.47 -11.78 -30.04
C THR A 436 -9.70 -11.63 -29.15
N ILE A 437 -10.83 -12.17 -29.55
CA ILE A 437 -12.10 -12.06 -28.81
C ILE A 437 -11.92 -12.63 -27.41
N GLU A 438 -11.29 -13.79 -27.30
CA GLU A 438 -11.04 -14.52 -26.03
C GLU A 438 -10.19 -13.68 -25.07
N MET A 439 -9.14 -12.99 -25.56
CA MET A 439 -8.30 -12.13 -24.75
C MET A 439 -9.07 -10.92 -24.21
N ILE A 440 -9.89 -10.28 -25.04
CA ILE A 440 -10.68 -9.11 -24.64
C ILE A 440 -11.81 -9.53 -23.69
N GLU A 441 -12.45 -10.67 -23.90
CA GLU A 441 -13.44 -11.24 -22.97
C GLU A 441 -12.82 -11.54 -21.60
N SER A 442 -11.66 -12.18 -21.55
CA SER A 442 -10.93 -12.44 -20.32
C SER A 442 -10.59 -11.15 -19.59
N LEU A 443 -10.12 -10.14 -20.32
CA LEU A 443 -9.82 -8.81 -19.76
C LEU A 443 -11.08 -8.15 -19.16
N ALA A 444 -12.20 -8.16 -19.89
CA ALA A 444 -13.47 -7.60 -19.42
C ALA A 444 -13.97 -8.34 -18.17
N ARG A 445 -13.84 -9.66 -18.12
CA ARG A 445 -14.18 -10.49 -16.96
C ARG A 445 -13.36 -10.09 -15.72
N PHE A 446 -12.04 -9.98 -15.85
CA PHE A 446 -11.18 -9.56 -14.73
C PHE A 446 -11.46 -8.13 -14.28
N ASN A 447 -11.77 -7.22 -15.21
CA ASN A 447 -12.15 -5.87 -14.84
C ASN A 447 -13.48 -5.84 -14.06
N ASN A 448 -14.47 -6.64 -14.46
CA ASN A 448 -15.74 -6.81 -13.74
C ASN A 448 -15.50 -7.32 -12.31
N LEU A 449 -14.71 -8.39 -12.13
CA LEU A 449 -14.34 -8.91 -10.80
C LEU A 449 -13.73 -7.83 -9.92
N THR A 450 -12.87 -6.99 -10.48
CA THR A 450 -12.25 -5.87 -9.76
C THR A 450 -13.27 -4.83 -9.32
N GLN A 451 -14.24 -4.49 -10.18
CA GLN A 451 -15.31 -3.55 -9.85
C GLN A 451 -16.26 -4.10 -8.78
N GLU A 452 -16.57 -5.39 -8.82
CA GLU A 452 -17.35 -6.04 -7.75
C GLU A 452 -16.66 -5.96 -6.39
N VAL A 453 -15.36 -6.21 -6.34
CA VAL A 453 -14.56 -6.08 -5.11
C VAL A 453 -14.66 -4.65 -4.57
N LYS A 454 -14.54 -3.65 -5.44
CA LYS A 454 -14.63 -2.24 -5.06
C LYS A 454 -16.03 -1.85 -4.59
N LYS A 455 -17.08 -2.32 -5.27
CA LYS A 455 -18.47 -2.07 -4.91
C LYS A 455 -18.81 -2.67 -3.54
N LYS A 456 -18.43 -3.93 -3.30
CA LYS A 456 -18.62 -4.59 -2.00
C LYS A 456 -17.91 -3.84 -0.87
N ARG A 457 -16.68 -3.33 -1.09
CA ARG A 457 -15.96 -2.49 -0.12
C ARG A 457 -16.74 -1.22 0.22
N ASN A 458 -17.23 -0.50 -0.79
CA ASN A 458 -17.94 0.76 -0.57
C ASN A 458 -19.25 0.56 0.19
N LEU A 459 -20.02 -0.49 -0.12
CA LEU A 459 -21.27 -0.85 0.57
C LEU A 459 -21.07 -1.20 2.05
N GLN A 460 -19.90 -1.69 2.43
CA GLN A 460 -19.60 -2.02 3.83
C GLN A 460 -19.06 -0.83 4.63
N LEU A 461 -18.47 0.17 3.94
CA LEU A 461 -17.97 1.39 4.57
C LEU A 461 -19.02 2.50 4.64
N ASP A 462 -20.13 2.34 3.93
CA ASP A 462 -21.26 3.28 3.88
C ASP A 462 -22.54 2.53 4.32
N PRO A 463 -22.66 2.18 5.62
CA PRO A 463 -23.91 1.66 6.16
C PRO A 463 -24.88 2.84 6.28
N THR A 464 -25.75 3.03 5.28
CA THR A 464 -26.94 3.87 5.39
C THR A 464 -27.87 3.35 6.48
#